data_3b73e835bd687c8025d19bec47094db9
#
_entry.id   3b73e835bd687c8025d19bec47094db9
#
_cell.length_a   1.000
_cell.length_b   1.000
_cell.length_c   1.000
_cell.angle_alpha   90.00
_cell.angle_beta   90.00
_cell.angle_gamma   90.00
#
_symmetry.space_group_name_H-M   'P 1'
#
loop_
_entity.id
_entity.type
_entity.pdbx_description
1 polymer ?
#
loop_
_entity_poly.entity_id
_entity_poly.type
_entity_poly.pdbx_seq_one_letter_code
_entity_poly.pdbx_strand_id
1 'polypeptide(L)'
;MQFRIAFLPLVRTTFDVPLAAEMTSLARQHLQAAGFELIEPEQPVTDLPTAQQAAQEIAASPVDLLVIFQATFADSTMILALAEASEAPLFLWAIPEPWTGERLRLNSLCGINLAAHALTLHQHKYQYAYCPPQDPTVIHKIRALAAAGSLRRRLRSARLGVVGNHPVGLDSCHLDEASLSGTFGVQITRIDLNEVFTRARNIPGTVIDHTRTRLDSRLDNLSSLEQLPLRGSLSVYHALKEIAAEKNLDGLAVRCWPEFFTELGCAACGAMSMLSDGFGQEAPVPCSCEADINGTLTQLMLQWLSDAPAFGTDMVGVDADKDRVALWHCGLAPLSMADVNQQPHGGIHSNRRLPLVMDFPLKAGQVTLARLSQATGSLRLVLGRGDMLAEPKPFSGTAGTLKLECSADEFLNLLIKEGLEHHISLTYGDYFEALIAFAGLIDLPVLPITRRRW
;
A
#
# COMPACT_ATOMS: atom_id res chain seq x y z
N MET A 1 7.10 -6.40 -7.37
CA MET A 1 7.41 -5.00 -7.82
C MET A 1 8.91 -4.80 -7.96
N GLN A 2 9.41 -4.20 -9.07
CA GLN A 2 10.79 -3.83 -9.30
C GLN A 2 10.97 -2.35 -8.95
N PHE A 3 11.94 -2.02 -8.10
CA PHE A 3 12.25 -0.64 -7.71
C PHE A 3 13.46 -0.12 -8.47
N ARG A 4 13.39 1.16 -8.88
CA ARG A 4 14.49 1.90 -9.54
C ARG A 4 15.21 2.70 -8.48
N ILE A 5 16.48 2.43 -8.25
CA ILE A 5 17.29 3.12 -7.26
C ILE A 5 18.51 3.77 -7.90
N ALA A 6 18.79 5.02 -7.57
CA ALA A 6 20.06 5.63 -7.93
C ALA A 6 21.13 5.13 -6.97
N PHE A 7 22.12 4.40 -7.48
CA PHE A 7 23.26 3.93 -6.71
C PHE A 7 24.47 4.84 -6.96
N LEU A 8 24.91 5.53 -5.91
CA LEU A 8 25.83 6.66 -5.95
C LEU A 8 27.05 6.39 -5.07
N PRO A 9 28.05 5.66 -5.60
CA PRO A 9 29.32 5.46 -4.90
C PRO A 9 30.14 6.76 -4.84
N LEU A 10 30.53 7.18 -3.64
CA LEU A 10 31.41 8.32 -3.41
C LEU A 10 32.82 7.85 -3.10
N VAL A 11 33.79 8.32 -3.88
CA VAL A 11 35.20 7.91 -3.77
C VAL A 11 36.12 9.13 -3.77
N ARG A 12 36.85 9.36 -2.70
CA ARG A 12 37.92 10.37 -2.69
C ARG A 12 39.24 9.74 -3.06
N THR A 13 39.90 10.29 -4.06
CA THR A 13 41.15 9.73 -4.68
C THR A 13 42.34 9.73 -3.71
N THR A 14 42.25 10.41 -2.58
CA THR A 14 43.29 10.40 -1.51
C THR A 14 43.25 9.15 -0.64
N PHE A 15 42.18 8.33 -0.74
CA PHE A 15 42.02 7.07 0.00
C PHE A 15 42.40 5.87 -0.90
N ASP A 16 42.08 4.66 -0.47
CA ASP A 16 42.39 3.43 -1.19
C ASP A 16 41.34 3.17 -2.29
N VAL A 17 41.60 3.75 -3.48
CA VAL A 17 40.70 3.64 -4.64
C VAL A 17 40.46 2.19 -5.09
N PRO A 18 41.50 1.32 -5.18
CA PRO A 18 41.27 -0.10 -5.52
C PRO A 18 40.32 -0.82 -4.57
N LEU A 19 40.51 -0.66 -3.26
CA LEU A 19 39.59 -1.26 -2.27
C LEU A 19 38.19 -0.67 -2.34
N ALA A 20 38.07 0.64 -2.51
CA ALA A 20 36.77 1.29 -2.71
C ALA A 20 36.02 0.75 -3.95
N ALA A 21 36.73 0.50 -5.04
CA ALA A 21 36.17 -0.09 -6.27
C ALA A 21 35.70 -1.53 -6.04
N GLU A 22 36.47 -2.33 -5.30
CA GLU A 22 36.08 -3.69 -4.91
C GLU A 22 34.76 -3.67 -4.08
N MET A 23 34.71 -2.86 -3.02
CA MET A 23 33.55 -2.74 -2.16
C MET A 23 32.31 -2.23 -2.93
N THR A 24 32.49 -1.27 -3.82
CA THR A 24 31.43 -0.77 -4.71
C THR A 24 30.90 -1.86 -5.63
N SER A 25 31.78 -2.69 -6.20
CA SER A 25 31.39 -3.81 -7.05
C SER A 25 30.56 -4.84 -6.28
N LEU A 26 30.98 -5.18 -5.05
CA LEU A 26 30.24 -6.09 -4.19
C LEU A 26 28.86 -5.54 -3.80
N ALA A 27 28.76 -4.26 -3.46
CA ALA A 27 27.48 -3.60 -3.14
C ALA A 27 26.54 -3.60 -4.37
N ARG A 28 27.07 -3.25 -5.55
CA ARG A 28 26.32 -3.29 -6.81
C ARG A 28 25.77 -4.68 -7.11
N GLN A 29 26.62 -5.71 -7.05
CA GLN A 29 26.21 -7.09 -7.28
C GLN A 29 25.12 -7.54 -6.29
N HIS A 30 25.23 -7.16 -5.02
CA HIS A 30 24.25 -7.50 -4.00
C HIS A 30 22.89 -6.84 -4.27
N LEU A 31 22.88 -5.56 -4.65
CA LEU A 31 21.66 -4.83 -5.04
C LEU A 31 21.00 -5.42 -6.29
N GLN A 32 21.81 -5.74 -7.34
CA GLN A 32 21.31 -6.37 -8.56
C GLN A 32 20.72 -7.76 -8.30
N ALA A 33 21.42 -8.58 -7.49
CA ALA A 33 20.93 -9.90 -7.10
C ALA A 33 19.62 -9.84 -6.30
N ALA A 34 19.39 -8.74 -5.59
CA ALA A 34 18.14 -8.47 -4.88
C ALA A 34 17.01 -7.97 -5.81
N GLY A 35 17.25 -7.80 -7.12
CA GLY A 35 16.26 -7.43 -8.12
C GLY A 35 15.99 -5.92 -8.25
N PHE A 36 16.89 -5.06 -7.76
CA PHE A 36 16.79 -3.62 -8.00
C PHE A 36 17.27 -3.26 -9.40
N GLU A 37 16.58 -2.31 -10.04
CA GLU A 37 17.06 -1.63 -11.24
C GLU A 37 17.95 -0.46 -10.79
N LEU A 38 19.25 -0.52 -11.15
CA LEU A 38 20.21 0.50 -10.75
C LEU A 38 20.34 1.58 -11.83
N ILE A 39 20.20 2.82 -11.40
CA ILE A 39 20.57 4.02 -12.16
C ILE A 39 21.89 4.51 -11.56
N GLU A 40 22.94 4.54 -12.37
CA GLU A 40 24.29 4.94 -11.92
C GLU A 40 24.78 6.10 -12.78
N PRO A 41 25.57 7.03 -12.23
CA PRO A 41 26.17 8.10 -12.99
C PRO A 41 27.21 7.52 -13.99
N GLU A 42 27.36 8.18 -15.14
CA GLU A 42 28.33 7.76 -16.18
C GLU A 42 29.77 7.79 -15.66
N GLN A 43 30.09 8.67 -14.72
CA GLN A 43 31.39 8.82 -14.11
C GLN A 43 31.35 8.63 -12.59
N PRO A 44 32.40 8.10 -11.96
CA PRO A 44 32.50 8.02 -10.51
C PRO A 44 32.38 9.41 -9.84
N VAL A 45 31.68 9.49 -8.73
CA VAL A 45 31.55 10.74 -7.95
C VAL A 45 32.75 10.89 -7.05
N THR A 46 33.66 11.80 -7.40
CA THR A 46 34.98 11.99 -6.73
C THR A 46 35.15 13.37 -6.11
N ASP A 47 34.37 14.35 -6.59
CA ASP A 47 34.42 15.76 -6.21
C ASP A 47 33.07 16.45 -6.44
N LEU A 48 32.96 17.74 -6.13
CA LEU A 48 31.74 18.50 -6.33
C LEU A 48 31.30 18.61 -7.80
N PRO A 49 32.18 18.86 -8.79
CA PRO A 49 31.78 18.86 -10.21
C PRO A 49 31.15 17.55 -10.66
N THR A 50 31.75 16.40 -10.34
CA THR A 50 31.20 15.08 -10.69
C THR A 50 29.92 14.76 -9.92
N ALA A 51 29.76 15.25 -8.68
CA ALA A 51 28.52 15.15 -7.93
C ALA A 51 27.38 15.98 -8.58
N GLN A 52 27.69 17.19 -9.05
CA GLN A 52 26.71 18.03 -9.76
C GLN A 52 26.28 17.42 -11.10
N GLN A 53 27.21 16.79 -11.83
CA GLN A 53 26.88 16.06 -13.07
C GLN A 53 25.96 14.86 -12.74
N ALA A 54 26.34 14.02 -11.79
CA ALA A 54 25.51 12.89 -11.33
C ALA A 54 24.11 13.34 -10.86
N ALA A 55 24.04 14.48 -10.17
CA ALA A 55 22.78 15.09 -9.77
C ALA A 55 21.88 15.43 -10.96
N GLN A 56 22.43 16.00 -12.06
CA GLN A 56 21.68 16.28 -13.28
C GLN A 56 21.19 15.01 -13.98
N GLU A 57 22.02 13.97 -14.04
CA GLU A 57 21.66 12.69 -14.64
C GLU A 57 20.52 12.01 -13.88
N ILE A 58 20.53 12.06 -12.53
CA ILE A 58 19.47 11.51 -11.68
C ILE A 58 18.18 12.31 -11.79
N ALA A 59 18.26 13.64 -11.83
CA ALA A 59 17.08 14.50 -11.96
C ALA A 59 16.30 14.24 -13.26
N ALA A 60 16.95 13.75 -14.31
CA ALA A 60 16.34 13.37 -15.58
C ALA A 60 15.57 12.03 -15.53
N SER A 61 15.71 11.26 -14.46
CA SER A 61 15.12 9.91 -14.34
C SER A 61 14.35 9.74 -13.04
N PRO A 62 13.07 9.33 -13.08
CA PRO A 62 12.32 9.06 -11.86
C PRO A 62 12.91 7.83 -11.15
N VAL A 63 13.35 8.01 -9.91
CA VAL A 63 13.86 6.95 -9.04
C VAL A 63 13.04 6.86 -7.77
N ASP A 64 13.03 5.67 -7.16
CA ASP A 64 12.28 5.40 -5.92
C ASP A 64 13.13 5.68 -4.67
N LEU A 65 14.47 5.69 -4.82
CA LEU A 65 15.41 5.88 -3.72
C LEU A 65 16.77 6.36 -4.24
N LEU A 66 17.44 7.22 -3.50
CA LEU A 66 18.86 7.52 -3.67
C LEU A 66 19.67 6.74 -2.62
N VAL A 67 20.54 5.84 -3.05
CA VAL A 67 21.49 5.10 -2.23
C VAL A 67 22.87 5.72 -2.38
N ILE A 68 23.27 6.53 -1.40
CA ILE A 68 24.59 7.16 -1.34
C ILE A 68 25.54 6.21 -0.62
N PHE A 69 26.43 5.57 -1.37
CA PHE A 69 27.38 4.60 -0.87
C PHE A 69 28.71 5.27 -0.59
N GLN A 70 29.04 5.46 0.68
CA GLN A 70 30.31 6.04 1.12
C GLN A 70 31.44 5.00 0.98
N ALA A 71 31.91 4.78 -0.25
CA ALA A 71 33.01 3.83 -0.51
C ALA A 71 34.31 4.30 0.13
N THR A 72 34.49 5.64 0.22
CA THR A 72 35.51 6.26 1.09
C THR A 72 34.92 7.47 1.82
N PHE A 73 35.67 8.13 2.67
CA PHE A 73 35.33 9.48 3.14
C PHE A 73 35.06 10.41 1.96
N ALA A 74 33.97 11.16 2.06
CA ALA A 74 33.63 12.26 1.13
C ALA A 74 33.12 13.45 1.93
N ASP A 75 33.28 14.66 1.40
CA ASP A 75 32.83 15.85 2.07
C ASP A 75 31.33 16.15 1.85
N SER A 76 30.79 17.05 2.65
CA SER A 76 29.36 17.36 2.67
C SER A 76 28.85 18.05 1.40
N THR A 77 29.71 18.70 0.62
CA THR A 77 29.30 19.42 -0.61
C THR A 77 28.79 18.48 -1.68
N MET A 78 29.43 17.31 -1.84
CA MET A 78 28.96 16.25 -2.74
C MET A 78 27.61 15.69 -2.30
N ILE A 79 27.45 15.44 -1.00
CA ILE A 79 26.21 14.87 -0.44
C ILE A 79 25.02 15.80 -0.67
N LEU A 80 25.18 17.10 -0.38
CA LEU A 80 24.13 18.09 -0.55
C LEU A 80 23.73 18.25 -2.03
N ALA A 81 24.72 18.31 -2.94
CA ALA A 81 24.43 18.39 -4.38
C ALA A 81 23.60 17.21 -4.87
N LEU A 82 23.86 15.99 -4.38
CA LEU A 82 23.08 14.79 -4.72
C LEU A 82 21.70 14.78 -4.05
N ALA A 83 21.60 15.20 -2.79
CA ALA A 83 20.36 15.22 -2.03
C ALA A 83 19.35 16.22 -2.60
N GLU A 84 19.82 17.35 -3.12
CA GLU A 84 18.98 18.39 -3.74
C GLU A 84 18.49 18.04 -5.14
N ALA A 85 19.09 17.04 -5.78
CA ALA A 85 18.79 16.66 -7.17
C ALA A 85 17.42 15.96 -7.34
N SER A 86 16.87 15.38 -6.28
CA SER A 86 15.66 14.57 -6.37
C SER A 86 14.87 14.59 -5.06
N GLU A 87 13.56 14.50 -5.17
CA GLU A 87 12.68 14.31 -4.02
C GLU A 87 12.65 12.86 -3.50
N ALA A 88 13.33 11.91 -4.17
CA ALA A 88 13.41 10.53 -3.71
C ALA A 88 14.06 10.46 -2.32
N PRO A 89 13.63 9.53 -1.45
CA PRO A 89 14.25 9.37 -0.14
C PRO A 89 15.72 9.03 -0.22
N LEU A 90 16.47 9.34 0.85
CA LEU A 90 17.90 9.16 0.94
C LEU A 90 18.24 7.97 1.84
N PHE A 91 19.13 7.10 1.35
CA PHE A 91 19.73 6.04 2.13
C PHE A 91 21.26 6.17 2.11
N LEU A 92 21.86 6.38 3.27
CA LEU A 92 23.31 6.46 3.44
C LEU A 92 23.86 5.09 3.77
N TRP A 93 24.84 4.61 3.04
CA TRP A 93 25.47 3.32 3.29
C TRP A 93 26.97 3.48 3.45
N ALA A 94 27.50 3.16 4.65
CA ALA A 94 28.92 3.10 4.95
C ALA A 94 29.36 1.69 5.32
N ILE A 95 30.62 1.40 5.10
CA ILE A 95 31.23 0.09 5.30
C ILE A 95 32.27 0.11 6.42
N PRO A 96 32.31 -0.93 7.27
CA PRO A 96 33.32 -1.06 8.32
C PRO A 96 34.70 -1.41 7.73
N GLU A 97 35.75 -0.97 8.43
CA GLU A 97 37.12 -1.35 8.14
C GLU A 97 37.68 -2.29 9.20
N PRO A 98 38.57 -3.24 8.85
CA PRO A 98 39.28 -4.08 9.80
C PRO A 98 40.24 -3.23 10.66
N TRP A 99 40.30 -3.52 11.96
CA TRP A 99 41.25 -2.86 12.88
C TRP A 99 42.59 -3.60 12.87
N THR A 100 43.48 -3.20 11.97
CA THR A 100 44.77 -3.87 11.73
C THR A 100 45.95 -3.21 12.43
N GLY A 101 45.75 -2.01 13.00
CA GLY A 101 46.85 -1.18 13.51
C GLY A 101 47.64 -0.44 12.43
N GLU A 102 47.25 -0.62 11.16
CA GLU A 102 47.88 0.02 10.00
C GLU A 102 47.10 1.27 9.51
N ARG A 103 47.44 1.73 8.33
CA ARG A 103 46.80 2.90 7.68
C ARG A 103 45.29 2.71 7.55
N LEU A 104 44.51 3.73 7.94
CA LEU A 104 43.09 3.84 7.65
C LEU A 104 42.90 3.98 6.11
N ARG A 105 42.18 3.05 5.48
CA ARG A 105 42.14 2.92 4.03
C ARG A 105 40.94 3.64 3.41
N LEU A 106 39.76 3.53 3.99
CA LEU A 106 38.50 4.05 3.42
C LEU A 106 37.92 5.22 4.22
N ASN A 107 37.93 5.14 5.55
CA ASN A 107 37.32 6.12 6.44
C ASN A 107 35.83 6.38 6.16
N SER A 108 35.12 5.34 5.76
CA SER A 108 33.72 5.40 5.32
C SER A 108 32.76 5.87 6.44
N LEU A 109 33.00 5.45 7.69
CA LEU A 109 32.19 5.88 8.84
C LEU A 109 32.28 7.40 9.08
N CYS A 110 33.46 7.98 8.96
CA CYS A 110 33.59 9.44 9.09
C CYS A 110 32.85 10.17 7.94
N GLY A 111 32.89 9.59 6.72
CA GLY A 111 32.14 10.10 5.58
C GLY A 111 30.64 10.12 5.82
N ILE A 112 30.05 9.02 6.30
CA ILE A 112 28.60 8.97 6.58
C ILE A 112 28.21 9.88 7.74
N ASN A 113 29.07 10.02 8.77
CA ASN A 113 28.81 10.92 9.90
C ASN A 113 28.76 12.39 9.42
N LEU A 114 29.69 12.79 8.56
CA LEU A 114 29.70 14.12 7.97
C LEU A 114 28.48 14.36 7.06
N ALA A 115 28.12 13.35 6.24
CA ALA A 115 26.92 13.37 5.41
C ALA A 115 25.65 13.55 6.26
N ALA A 116 25.49 12.75 7.32
CA ALA A 116 24.36 12.81 8.23
C ALA A 116 24.24 14.17 8.91
N HIS A 117 25.36 14.74 9.37
CA HIS A 117 25.39 16.08 9.96
C HIS A 117 24.89 17.15 8.96
N ALA A 118 25.43 17.14 7.73
CA ALA A 118 25.05 18.12 6.72
C ALA A 118 23.57 17.99 6.32
N LEU A 119 23.08 16.77 6.07
CA LEU A 119 21.68 16.51 5.75
C LEU A 119 20.73 16.94 6.87
N THR A 120 21.09 16.69 8.14
CA THR A 120 20.30 17.14 9.30
C THR A 120 20.26 18.67 9.38
N LEU A 121 21.38 19.34 9.17
CA LEU A 121 21.45 20.80 9.17
C LEU A 121 20.57 21.42 8.06
N HIS A 122 20.48 20.76 6.91
CA HIS A 122 19.66 21.17 5.76
C HIS A 122 18.25 20.54 5.77
N GLN A 123 17.84 19.91 6.89
CA GLN A 123 16.50 19.34 7.09
C GLN A 123 16.11 18.21 6.10
N HIS A 124 17.07 17.55 5.48
CA HIS A 124 16.83 16.35 4.68
C HIS A 124 16.64 15.13 5.56
N LYS A 125 15.61 14.33 5.27
CA LYS A 125 15.37 13.02 5.92
C LYS A 125 16.21 11.96 5.23
N TYR A 126 16.78 11.05 6.03
CA TYR A 126 17.57 9.92 5.53
C TYR A 126 17.45 8.71 6.46
N GLN A 127 17.69 7.53 5.89
CA GLN A 127 17.97 6.32 6.65
C GLN A 127 19.42 5.90 6.40
N TYR A 128 19.96 4.97 7.20
CA TYR A 128 21.34 4.56 7.03
C TYR A 128 21.60 3.10 7.37
N ALA A 129 22.74 2.59 6.87
CA ALA A 129 23.38 1.36 7.31
C ALA A 129 24.89 1.56 7.47
N TYR A 130 25.44 0.87 8.45
CA TYR A 130 26.89 0.71 8.62
C TYR A 130 27.19 -0.79 8.70
N CYS A 131 27.44 -1.40 7.54
CA CYS A 131 27.60 -2.84 7.40
C CYS A 131 28.40 -3.19 6.13
N PRO A 132 28.98 -4.40 6.05
CA PRO A 132 29.62 -4.88 4.84
C PRO A 132 28.66 -4.89 3.62
N PRO A 133 29.20 -4.80 2.37
CA PRO A 133 28.39 -4.78 1.15
C PRO A 133 27.44 -5.98 0.99
N GLN A 134 27.79 -7.13 1.52
CA GLN A 134 27.01 -8.37 1.38
C GLN A 134 26.07 -8.66 2.58
N ASP A 135 25.97 -7.75 3.53
CA ASP A 135 25.04 -7.92 4.67
C ASP A 135 23.59 -7.97 4.19
N PRO A 136 22.86 -9.06 4.42
CA PRO A 136 21.48 -9.18 3.92
C PRO A 136 20.52 -8.19 4.56
N THR A 137 20.82 -7.66 5.74
CA THR A 137 19.93 -6.73 6.46
C THR A 137 19.79 -5.38 5.74
N VAL A 138 20.82 -4.95 4.99
CA VAL A 138 20.76 -3.70 4.23
C VAL A 138 19.73 -3.76 3.10
N ILE A 139 19.55 -4.91 2.48
CA ILE A 139 18.57 -5.10 1.39
C ILE A 139 17.14 -4.89 1.90
N HIS A 140 16.83 -5.39 3.10
CA HIS A 140 15.50 -5.17 3.70
C HIS A 140 15.22 -3.69 3.95
N LYS A 141 16.19 -2.94 4.49
CA LYS A 141 16.07 -1.49 4.72
C LYS A 141 15.91 -0.73 3.41
N ILE A 142 16.78 -1.01 2.42
CA ILE A 142 16.71 -0.38 1.10
C ILE A 142 15.37 -0.66 0.43
N ARG A 143 14.89 -1.90 0.47
CA ARG A 143 13.60 -2.30 -0.11
C ARG A 143 12.42 -1.58 0.55
N ALA A 144 12.39 -1.52 1.86
CA ALA A 144 11.34 -0.82 2.60
C ALA A 144 11.29 0.68 2.25
N LEU A 145 12.47 1.33 2.19
CA LEU A 145 12.54 2.75 1.88
C LEU A 145 12.27 3.04 0.39
N ALA A 146 12.71 2.17 -0.54
CA ALA A 146 12.39 2.28 -1.96
C ALA A 146 10.88 2.11 -2.20
N ALA A 147 10.24 1.14 -1.52
CA ALA A 147 8.80 0.96 -1.56
C ALA A 147 8.05 2.20 -1.05
N ALA A 148 8.53 2.79 0.06
CA ALA A 148 7.99 4.04 0.60
C ALA A 148 8.14 5.22 -0.38
N GLY A 149 9.29 5.35 -1.03
CA GLY A 149 9.54 6.37 -2.06
C GLY A 149 8.64 6.21 -3.28
N SER A 150 8.51 4.98 -3.78
CA SER A 150 7.60 4.63 -4.87
C SER A 150 6.16 4.97 -4.53
N LEU A 151 5.71 4.58 -3.34
CA LEU A 151 4.36 4.87 -2.84
C LEU A 151 4.11 6.39 -2.77
N ARG A 152 5.03 7.16 -2.18
CA ARG A 152 4.93 8.63 -2.10
C ARG A 152 4.83 9.27 -3.48
N ARG A 153 5.65 8.85 -4.43
CA ARG A 153 5.64 9.37 -5.79
C ARG A 153 4.33 9.07 -6.52
N ARG A 154 3.80 7.85 -6.40
CA ARG A 154 2.54 7.42 -7.02
C ARG A 154 1.33 8.15 -6.44
N LEU A 155 1.28 8.35 -5.13
CA LEU A 155 0.16 9.03 -4.46
C LEU A 155 -0.02 10.46 -4.92
N ARG A 156 1.04 11.19 -5.25
CA ARG A 156 0.96 12.56 -5.77
C ARG A 156 0.19 12.71 -7.09
N SER A 157 0.04 11.64 -7.84
CA SER A 157 -0.74 11.62 -9.08
C SER A 157 -2.02 10.77 -8.97
N ALA A 158 -2.29 10.20 -7.80
CA ALA A 158 -3.43 9.32 -7.58
C ALA A 158 -4.76 10.07 -7.66
N ARG A 159 -5.75 9.43 -8.27
CA ARG A 159 -7.11 9.96 -8.46
C ARG A 159 -8.11 9.01 -7.86
N LEU A 160 -8.92 9.51 -6.93
CA LEU A 160 -9.94 8.72 -6.23
C LEU A 160 -11.33 9.25 -6.55
N GLY A 161 -12.26 8.35 -6.78
CA GLY A 161 -13.67 8.68 -6.97
C GLY A 161 -14.48 8.48 -5.70
N VAL A 162 -15.36 9.42 -5.38
CA VAL A 162 -16.37 9.29 -4.32
C VAL A 162 -17.75 9.29 -4.94
N VAL A 163 -18.42 8.15 -4.89
CA VAL A 163 -19.78 7.97 -5.42
C VAL A 163 -20.79 8.22 -4.29
N GLY A 164 -21.49 9.36 -4.38
CA GLY A 164 -22.36 9.87 -3.33
C GLY A 164 -21.60 10.44 -2.14
N ASN A 165 -22.24 10.46 -0.98
CA ASN A 165 -21.64 10.85 0.30
C ASN A 165 -21.76 9.68 1.28
N HIS A 166 -20.96 9.66 2.36
CA HIS A 166 -21.14 8.67 3.40
C HIS A 166 -22.58 8.73 3.99
N PRO A 167 -23.14 7.60 4.42
CA PRO A 167 -24.46 7.58 5.01
C PRO A 167 -24.52 8.41 6.30
N VAL A 168 -25.68 9.02 6.57
CA VAL A 168 -25.88 9.80 7.79
C VAL A 168 -25.68 8.93 9.03
N GLY A 169 -24.90 9.40 9.99
CA GLY A 169 -24.55 8.67 11.22
C GLY A 169 -23.32 7.77 11.10
N LEU A 170 -22.65 7.74 9.93
CA LEU A 170 -21.37 7.03 9.73
C LEU A 170 -20.20 8.03 9.64
N ASP A 171 -19.99 8.80 10.69
CA ASP A 171 -18.93 9.82 10.77
C ASP A 171 -17.53 9.23 10.62
N SER A 172 -17.36 7.93 10.90
CA SER A 172 -16.14 7.16 10.66
C SER A 172 -15.72 7.09 9.17
N CYS A 173 -16.65 7.40 8.23
CA CYS A 173 -16.42 7.47 6.80
C CYS A 173 -16.37 8.92 6.29
N HIS A 174 -16.30 9.91 7.18
CA HIS A 174 -16.25 11.32 6.82
C HIS A 174 -15.02 11.64 5.95
N LEU A 175 -15.26 12.42 4.89
CA LEU A 175 -14.21 12.88 3.98
C LEU A 175 -13.72 14.27 4.37
N ASP A 176 -12.45 14.37 4.76
CA ASP A 176 -11.69 15.62 4.78
C ASP A 176 -10.76 15.69 3.55
N GLU A 177 -11.30 16.22 2.46
CA GLU A 177 -10.61 16.31 1.18
C GLU A 177 -9.35 17.18 1.24
N ALA A 178 -9.38 18.27 2.01
CA ALA A 178 -8.27 19.19 2.14
C ALA A 178 -7.08 18.51 2.85
N SER A 179 -7.36 17.75 3.91
CA SER A 179 -6.36 17.00 4.67
C SER A 179 -5.72 15.90 3.81
N LEU A 180 -6.52 15.13 3.06
CA LEU A 180 -6.01 14.08 2.19
C LEU A 180 -5.16 14.62 1.03
N SER A 181 -5.66 15.64 0.33
CA SER A 181 -4.94 16.25 -0.78
C SER A 181 -3.66 16.97 -0.31
N GLY A 182 -3.73 17.65 0.84
CA GLY A 182 -2.55 18.32 1.41
C GLY A 182 -1.46 17.36 1.88
N THR A 183 -1.84 16.20 2.44
CA THR A 183 -0.86 15.21 2.97
C THR A 183 -0.29 14.30 1.89
N PHE A 184 -1.12 13.82 0.96
CA PHE A 184 -0.74 12.78 -0.01
C PHE A 184 -0.62 13.30 -1.44
N GLY A 185 -1.16 14.46 -1.75
CA GLY A 185 -1.23 15.00 -3.11
C GLY A 185 -2.36 14.40 -3.97
N VAL A 186 -3.20 13.53 -3.40
CA VAL A 186 -4.27 12.83 -4.13
C VAL A 186 -5.36 13.79 -4.61
N GLN A 187 -5.94 13.48 -5.76
CA GLN A 187 -7.07 14.20 -6.33
C GLN A 187 -8.37 13.44 -6.09
N ILE A 188 -9.41 14.12 -5.63
CA ILE A 188 -10.71 13.50 -5.35
C ILE A 188 -11.75 14.01 -6.35
N THR A 189 -12.44 13.08 -6.99
CA THR A 189 -13.51 13.34 -7.96
C THR A 189 -14.84 12.89 -7.37
N ARG A 190 -15.80 13.82 -7.24
CA ARG A 190 -17.15 13.52 -6.76
C ARG A 190 -18.01 13.04 -7.92
N ILE A 191 -18.73 11.96 -7.70
CA ILE A 191 -19.59 11.28 -8.68
C ILE A 191 -21.00 11.18 -8.11
N ASP A 192 -21.98 11.63 -8.87
CA ASP A 192 -23.38 11.55 -8.46
C ASP A 192 -23.88 10.10 -8.55
N LEU A 193 -24.68 9.63 -7.57
CA LEU A 193 -25.31 8.32 -7.60
C LEU A 193 -26.15 8.11 -8.85
N ASN A 194 -26.84 9.14 -9.33
CA ASN A 194 -27.67 9.07 -10.55
C ASN A 194 -26.83 8.83 -11.82
N GLU A 195 -25.56 9.29 -11.85
CA GLU A 195 -24.64 8.96 -12.95
C GLU A 195 -24.43 7.45 -13.01
N VAL A 196 -24.14 6.82 -11.86
CA VAL A 196 -23.96 5.36 -11.77
C VAL A 196 -25.25 4.63 -12.13
N PHE A 197 -26.39 5.05 -11.60
CA PHE A 197 -27.70 4.40 -11.86
C PHE A 197 -28.12 4.48 -13.32
N THR A 198 -27.91 5.64 -13.93
CA THR A 198 -28.22 5.86 -15.35
C THR A 198 -27.36 4.98 -16.24
N ARG A 199 -26.03 4.90 -15.96
CA ARG A 199 -25.14 4.00 -16.70
C ARG A 199 -25.53 2.54 -16.51
N ALA A 200 -25.75 2.10 -15.25
CA ALA A 200 -26.12 0.72 -14.95
C ALA A 200 -27.39 0.28 -15.70
N ARG A 201 -28.40 1.12 -15.81
CA ARG A 201 -29.63 0.84 -16.57
C ARG A 201 -29.42 0.71 -18.09
N ASN A 202 -28.34 1.31 -18.61
CA ASN A 202 -28.03 1.32 -20.04
C ASN A 202 -26.96 0.30 -20.46
N ILE A 203 -26.43 -0.53 -19.56
CA ILE A 203 -25.47 -1.58 -19.91
C ILE A 203 -26.18 -2.64 -20.80
N PRO A 204 -25.62 -2.97 -21.99
CA PRO A 204 -26.22 -3.95 -22.88
C PRO A 204 -26.33 -5.33 -22.24
N GLY A 205 -27.46 -6.01 -22.44
CA GLY A 205 -27.69 -7.34 -21.88
C GLY A 205 -26.63 -8.38 -22.27
N THR A 206 -26.09 -8.29 -23.49
CA THR A 206 -25.01 -9.18 -23.97
C THR A 206 -23.71 -9.01 -23.17
N VAL A 207 -23.40 -7.79 -22.72
CA VAL A 207 -22.24 -7.51 -21.87
C VAL A 207 -22.43 -8.13 -20.49
N ILE A 208 -23.63 -8.00 -19.91
CA ILE A 208 -23.99 -8.61 -18.63
C ILE A 208 -23.91 -10.15 -18.71
N ASP A 209 -24.44 -10.74 -19.78
CA ASP A 209 -24.45 -12.21 -19.99
C ASP A 209 -23.04 -12.76 -20.15
N HIS A 210 -22.15 -12.05 -20.86
CA HIS A 210 -20.74 -12.42 -20.96
C HIS A 210 -20.04 -12.39 -19.58
N THR A 211 -20.26 -11.34 -18.81
CA THR A 211 -19.70 -11.22 -17.46
C THR A 211 -20.22 -12.30 -16.53
N ARG A 212 -21.52 -12.60 -16.61
CA ARG A 212 -22.12 -13.71 -15.87
C ARG A 212 -21.47 -15.05 -16.20
N THR A 213 -21.30 -15.37 -17.48
CA THR A 213 -20.64 -16.63 -17.91
C THR A 213 -19.22 -16.76 -17.34
N ARG A 214 -18.46 -15.66 -17.30
CA ARG A 214 -17.14 -15.64 -16.67
C ARG A 214 -17.22 -15.84 -15.15
N LEU A 215 -18.22 -15.27 -14.50
CA LEU A 215 -18.41 -15.38 -13.06
C LEU A 215 -18.89 -16.79 -12.67
N ASP A 216 -19.71 -17.47 -13.50
CA ASP A 216 -20.14 -18.87 -13.30
C ASP A 216 -18.95 -19.85 -13.21
N SER A 217 -17.78 -19.51 -13.77
CA SER A 217 -16.57 -20.32 -13.64
C SER A 217 -15.83 -20.12 -12.30
N ARG A 218 -16.19 -19.10 -11.54
CA ARG A 218 -15.52 -18.73 -10.26
C ARG A 218 -16.43 -18.86 -9.04
N LEU A 219 -17.73 -18.78 -9.22
CA LEU A 219 -18.73 -18.86 -8.15
C LEU A 219 -19.73 -19.98 -8.42
N ASP A 220 -20.02 -20.76 -7.40
CA ASP A 220 -21.16 -21.68 -7.43
C ASP A 220 -22.48 -20.93 -7.32
N ASN A 221 -23.58 -21.61 -7.69
CA ASN A 221 -24.95 -21.29 -7.39
C ASN A 221 -25.56 -20.02 -7.99
N LEU A 222 -24.90 -19.32 -8.92
CA LEU A 222 -25.46 -18.09 -9.53
C LEU A 222 -26.84 -18.32 -10.18
N SER A 223 -27.11 -19.54 -10.67
CA SER A 223 -28.42 -19.92 -11.24
C SER A 223 -29.55 -20.02 -10.21
N SER A 224 -29.22 -20.21 -8.93
CA SER A 224 -30.19 -20.29 -7.82
C SER A 224 -30.54 -18.92 -7.22
N LEU A 225 -29.78 -17.87 -7.55
CA LEU A 225 -30.07 -16.51 -7.09
C LEU A 225 -31.19 -15.87 -7.92
N GLU A 226 -31.84 -14.86 -7.33
CA GLU A 226 -32.81 -14.05 -8.08
C GLU A 226 -32.10 -13.34 -9.24
N GLN A 227 -32.55 -13.62 -10.48
CA GLN A 227 -31.82 -13.23 -11.68
C GLN A 227 -31.85 -11.74 -11.96
N LEU A 228 -32.94 -11.04 -11.64
CA LEU A 228 -33.07 -9.62 -11.90
C LEU A 228 -32.11 -8.80 -11.00
N PRO A 229 -32.03 -8.99 -9.68
CA PRO A 229 -31.04 -8.34 -8.85
C PRO A 229 -29.60 -8.75 -9.18
N LEU A 230 -29.35 -10.02 -9.53
CA LEU A 230 -28.02 -10.47 -9.98
C LEU A 230 -27.55 -9.67 -11.19
N ARG A 231 -28.40 -9.55 -12.22
CA ARG A 231 -28.11 -8.76 -13.42
C ARG A 231 -27.90 -7.29 -13.07
N GLY A 232 -28.67 -6.74 -12.12
CA GLY A 232 -28.49 -5.40 -11.58
C GLY A 232 -27.07 -5.19 -11.01
N SER A 233 -26.59 -6.11 -10.18
CA SER A 233 -25.23 -6.05 -9.63
C SER A 233 -24.15 -6.10 -10.71
N LEU A 234 -24.32 -6.94 -11.75
CA LEU A 234 -23.38 -7.00 -12.88
C LEU A 234 -23.42 -5.72 -13.73
N SER A 235 -24.57 -5.08 -13.86
CA SER A 235 -24.71 -3.77 -14.51
C SER A 235 -23.98 -2.68 -13.71
N VAL A 236 -24.09 -2.70 -12.38
CA VAL A 236 -23.37 -1.79 -11.48
C VAL A 236 -21.85 -1.96 -11.64
N TYR A 237 -21.36 -3.20 -11.74
CA TYR A 237 -19.94 -3.46 -12.00
C TYR A 237 -19.45 -2.75 -13.25
N HIS A 238 -20.18 -2.87 -14.37
CA HIS A 238 -19.80 -2.20 -15.62
C HIS A 238 -19.89 -0.69 -15.53
N ALA A 239 -20.94 -0.14 -14.90
CA ALA A 239 -21.10 1.28 -14.73
C ALA A 239 -19.93 1.91 -13.92
N LEU A 240 -19.57 1.28 -12.80
CA LEU A 240 -18.44 1.75 -11.97
C LEU A 240 -17.10 1.60 -12.70
N LYS A 241 -16.90 0.50 -13.43
CA LYS A 241 -15.71 0.26 -14.25
C LYS A 241 -15.54 1.31 -15.35
N GLU A 242 -16.61 1.63 -16.10
CA GLU A 242 -16.59 2.66 -17.14
C GLU A 242 -16.28 4.03 -16.56
N ILE A 243 -16.89 4.38 -15.43
CA ILE A 243 -16.62 5.64 -14.71
C ILE A 243 -15.15 5.70 -14.26
N ALA A 244 -14.62 4.63 -13.69
CA ALA A 244 -13.23 4.59 -13.25
C ALA A 244 -12.26 4.78 -14.44
N ALA A 245 -12.52 4.11 -15.56
CA ALA A 245 -11.70 4.24 -16.77
C ALA A 245 -11.79 5.64 -17.40
N GLU A 246 -13.00 6.18 -17.58
CA GLU A 246 -13.23 7.50 -18.18
C GLU A 246 -12.58 8.63 -17.39
N LYS A 247 -12.69 8.54 -16.06
CA LYS A 247 -12.15 9.57 -15.15
C LYS A 247 -10.71 9.28 -14.70
N ASN A 248 -10.11 8.18 -15.19
CA ASN A 248 -8.76 7.70 -14.80
C ASN A 248 -8.60 7.58 -13.28
N LEU A 249 -9.51 6.86 -12.62
CA LEU A 249 -9.51 6.70 -11.18
C LEU A 249 -8.72 5.45 -10.75
N ASP A 250 -7.88 5.62 -9.74
CA ASP A 250 -7.10 4.53 -9.13
C ASP A 250 -7.89 3.79 -8.05
N GLY A 251 -9.00 4.34 -7.55
CA GLY A 251 -9.86 3.73 -6.54
C GLY A 251 -11.20 4.42 -6.42
N LEU A 252 -12.19 3.71 -5.84
CA LEU A 252 -13.56 4.18 -5.67
C LEU A 252 -14.05 3.99 -4.22
N ALA A 253 -14.63 5.03 -3.65
CA ALA A 253 -15.42 4.95 -2.42
C ALA A 253 -16.90 5.05 -2.80
N VAL A 254 -17.69 4.04 -2.49
CA VAL A 254 -19.07 3.94 -3.00
C VAL A 254 -20.06 3.93 -1.86
N ARG A 255 -21.02 4.87 -1.87
CA ARG A 255 -22.21 4.82 -1.02
C ARG A 255 -23.08 3.66 -1.47
N CYS A 256 -22.82 2.46 -0.94
CA CYS A 256 -23.43 1.20 -1.38
C CYS A 256 -24.86 0.99 -0.90
N TRP A 257 -25.36 1.81 0.04
CA TRP A 257 -26.72 1.72 0.58
C TRP A 257 -27.23 3.08 1.08
N PRO A 258 -28.56 3.31 1.17
CA PRO A 258 -29.62 2.36 0.79
C PRO A 258 -29.97 2.35 -0.70
N GLU A 259 -29.48 3.30 -1.49
CA GLU A 259 -30.03 3.67 -2.80
C GLU A 259 -29.86 2.57 -3.86
N PHE A 260 -28.79 1.77 -3.83
CA PHE A 260 -28.64 0.63 -4.76
C PHE A 260 -29.74 -0.42 -4.57
N PHE A 261 -30.19 -0.61 -3.33
CA PHE A 261 -31.29 -1.54 -3.04
C PHE A 261 -32.65 -0.97 -3.42
N THR A 262 -32.89 0.34 -3.20
CA THR A 262 -34.20 0.96 -3.46
C THR A 262 -34.39 1.38 -4.91
N GLU A 263 -33.33 1.84 -5.60
CA GLU A 263 -33.39 2.39 -6.96
C GLU A 263 -33.05 1.36 -8.05
N LEU A 264 -32.12 0.44 -7.76
CA LEU A 264 -31.67 -0.57 -8.70
C LEU A 264 -32.12 -1.99 -8.31
N GLY A 265 -32.62 -2.19 -7.10
CA GLY A 265 -33.07 -3.49 -6.62
C GLY A 265 -31.96 -4.55 -6.53
N CYS A 266 -30.72 -4.15 -6.24
CA CYS A 266 -29.58 -5.06 -6.18
C CYS A 266 -28.55 -4.64 -5.12
N ALA A 267 -27.64 -5.54 -4.74
CA ALA A 267 -26.50 -5.22 -3.91
C ALA A 267 -25.30 -4.74 -4.76
N ALA A 268 -24.63 -3.68 -4.35
CA ALA A 268 -23.39 -3.20 -4.99
C ALA A 268 -22.15 -4.00 -4.58
N CYS A 269 -22.20 -4.76 -3.49
CA CYS A 269 -21.04 -5.43 -2.88
C CYS A 269 -20.31 -6.36 -3.84
N GLY A 270 -21.04 -7.18 -4.59
CA GLY A 270 -20.46 -8.07 -5.59
C GLY A 270 -19.76 -7.31 -6.73
N ALA A 271 -20.34 -6.19 -7.18
CA ALA A 271 -19.74 -5.33 -8.19
C ALA A 271 -18.41 -4.73 -7.69
N MET A 272 -18.39 -4.26 -6.46
CA MET A 272 -17.20 -3.67 -5.84
C MET A 272 -16.12 -4.72 -5.58
N SER A 273 -16.50 -5.95 -5.17
CA SER A 273 -15.58 -7.09 -5.06
C SER A 273 -14.90 -7.40 -6.40
N MET A 274 -15.66 -7.44 -7.49
CA MET A 274 -15.13 -7.70 -8.85
C MET A 274 -14.16 -6.61 -9.30
N LEU A 275 -14.43 -5.34 -8.99
CA LEU A 275 -13.52 -4.23 -9.28
C LEU A 275 -12.23 -4.33 -8.48
N SER A 276 -12.35 -4.57 -7.18
CA SER A 276 -11.18 -4.71 -6.28
C SER A 276 -10.34 -5.95 -6.60
N ASP A 277 -10.93 -6.99 -7.22
CA ASP A 277 -10.21 -8.19 -7.68
C ASP A 277 -9.49 -7.98 -9.03
N GLY A 278 -9.83 -6.93 -9.78
CA GLY A 278 -9.43 -6.81 -11.20
C GLY A 278 -9.97 -7.96 -12.03
N PHE A 279 -11.25 -8.27 -11.88
CA PHE A 279 -11.93 -9.46 -12.39
C PHE A 279 -11.49 -9.89 -13.79
N GLY A 280 -10.74 -10.99 -13.84
CA GLY A 280 -10.14 -11.52 -15.05
C GLY A 280 -8.73 -11.00 -15.30
N GLN A 281 -8.53 -10.14 -16.28
CA GLN A 281 -7.21 -9.64 -16.71
C GLN A 281 -7.06 -8.11 -16.52
N GLU A 282 -7.98 -7.51 -15.78
CA GLU A 282 -8.04 -6.06 -15.62
C GLU A 282 -7.23 -5.64 -14.39
N ALA A 283 -6.72 -4.41 -14.41
CA ALA A 283 -6.07 -3.85 -13.23
C ALA A 283 -7.11 -3.69 -12.09
N PRO A 284 -6.78 -4.13 -10.86
CA PRO A 284 -7.67 -3.95 -9.72
C PRO A 284 -7.92 -2.46 -9.42
N VAL A 285 -9.19 -2.12 -9.18
CA VAL A 285 -9.62 -0.80 -8.69
C VAL A 285 -10.19 -0.99 -7.29
N PRO A 286 -9.44 -0.67 -6.22
CA PRO A 286 -9.90 -0.88 -4.86
C PRO A 286 -11.17 -0.08 -4.58
N CYS A 287 -12.15 -0.74 -3.97
CA CYS A 287 -13.44 -0.16 -3.66
C CYS A 287 -13.76 -0.28 -2.17
N SER A 288 -14.14 0.83 -1.55
CA SER A 288 -14.66 0.87 -0.17
C SER A 288 -16.16 1.07 -0.13
N CYS A 289 -16.80 0.42 0.84
CA CYS A 289 -18.19 0.62 1.19
C CYS A 289 -18.41 2.01 1.84
N GLU A 290 -19.66 2.46 1.89
CA GLU A 290 -20.10 3.63 2.67
C GLU A 290 -19.41 4.95 2.28
N ALA A 291 -18.92 5.03 1.04
CA ALA A 291 -18.14 6.15 0.55
C ALA A 291 -16.88 6.47 1.41
N ASP A 292 -16.29 5.45 2.06
CA ASP A 292 -15.12 5.56 2.90
C ASP A 292 -13.84 5.79 2.07
N ILE A 293 -13.55 7.04 1.79
CA ILE A 293 -12.39 7.42 0.97
C ILE A 293 -11.05 7.12 1.66
N ASN A 294 -10.99 7.23 3.00
CA ASN A 294 -9.79 6.87 3.76
C ASN A 294 -9.51 5.36 3.65
N GLY A 295 -10.57 4.54 3.66
CA GLY A 295 -10.47 3.11 3.37
C GLY A 295 -10.00 2.82 1.96
N THR A 296 -10.55 3.52 0.94
CA THR A 296 -10.11 3.37 -0.45
C THR A 296 -8.63 3.73 -0.64
N LEU A 297 -8.21 4.87 -0.08
CA LEU A 297 -6.80 5.29 -0.15
C LEU A 297 -5.88 4.30 0.56
N THR A 298 -6.30 3.79 1.73
CA THR A 298 -5.54 2.75 2.44
C THR A 298 -5.41 1.46 1.63
N GLN A 299 -6.51 1.00 1.01
CA GLN A 299 -6.48 -0.16 0.12
C GLN A 299 -5.56 0.07 -1.09
N LEU A 300 -5.59 1.27 -1.70
CA LEU A 300 -4.71 1.62 -2.81
C LEU A 300 -3.23 1.57 -2.42
N MET A 301 -2.89 2.11 -1.24
CA MET A 301 -1.53 2.03 -0.69
C MET A 301 -1.08 0.58 -0.52
N LEU A 302 -1.92 -0.25 0.09
CA LEU A 302 -1.64 -1.68 0.30
C LEU A 302 -1.52 -2.44 -1.02
N GLN A 303 -2.41 -2.19 -1.98
CA GLN A 303 -2.38 -2.79 -3.32
C GLN A 303 -1.09 -2.42 -4.07
N TRP A 304 -0.67 -1.17 -3.99
CA TRP A 304 0.55 -0.73 -4.65
C TRP A 304 1.83 -1.26 -4.01
N LEU A 305 1.81 -1.57 -2.72
CA LEU A 305 2.94 -2.21 -2.03
C LEU A 305 3.01 -3.71 -2.29
N SER A 306 1.85 -4.38 -2.35
CA SER A 306 1.78 -5.83 -2.49
C SER A 306 1.75 -6.32 -3.94
N ASP A 307 1.45 -5.44 -4.89
CA ASP A 307 1.13 -5.79 -6.28
C ASP A 307 -0.03 -6.83 -6.37
N ALA A 308 -0.93 -6.77 -5.40
CA ALA A 308 -2.08 -7.67 -5.25
C ALA A 308 -3.28 -6.91 -4.66
N PRO A 309 -4.51 -7.38 -4.85
CA PRO A 309 -5.71 -6.75 -4.29
C PRO A 309 -5.62 -6.55 -2.79
N ALA A 310 -6.23 -5.47 -2.31
CA ALA A 310 -6.44 -5.19 -0.89
C ALA A 310 -7.94 -5.23 -0.56
N PHE A 311 -8.28 -5.47 0.70
CA PHE A 311 -9.64 -5.61 1.17
C PHE A 311 -9.92 -4.69 2.35
N GLY A 312 -10.96 -3.86 2.25
CA GLY A 312 -11.53 -3.11 3.37
C GLY A 312 -12.60 -3.93 4.08
N THR A 313 -12.45 -4.11 5.38
CA THR A 313 -13.26 -5.02 6.19
C THR A 313 -13.69 -4.39 7.51
N ASP A 314 -14.81 -4.86 8.07
CA ASP A 314 -15.25 -4.54 9.42
C ASP A 314 -14.53 -5.42 10.45
N MET A 315 -14.28 -4.87 11.61
CA MET A 315 -13.86 -5.59 12.80
C MET A 315 -15.10 -5.91 13.64
N VAL A 316 -15.62 -7.15 13.56
CA VAL A 316 -16.97 -7.48 14.05
C VAL A 316 -17.01 -8.32 15.31
N GLY A 317 -15.88 -8.85 15.75
CA GLY A 317 -15.85 -9.66 16.95
C GLY A 317 -14.45 -9.90 17.49
N VAL A 318 -14.40 -10.11 18.80
CA VAL A 318 -13.19 -10.49 19.54
C VAL A 318 -13.51 -11.71 20.40
N ASP A 319 -12.73 -12.78 20.27
CA ASP A 319 -12.73 -13.97 21.12
C ASP A 319 -11.47 -13.93 21.97
N ALA A 320 -11.58 -13.43 23.19
CA ALA A 320 -10.46 -13.26 24.12
C ALA A 320 -9.90 -14.60 24.57
N ASP A 321 -10.74 -15.65 24.74
CA ASP A 321 -10.30 -16.96 25.21
C ASP A 321 -9.40 -17.66 24.19
N LYS A 322 -9.69 -17.48 22.90
CA LYS A 322 -8.90 -18.06 21.80
C LYS A 322 -7.87 -17.10 21.22
N ASP A 323 -7.84 -15.86 21.68
CA ASP A 323 -6.98 -14.80 21.16
C ASP A 323 -7.20 -14.59 19.65
N ARG A 324 -8.47 -14.27 19.27
CA ARG A 324 -8.95 -14.15 17.89
C ARG A 324 -9.71 -12.84 17.65
N VAL A 325 -9.60 -12.32 16.44
CA VAL A 325 -10.39 -11.21 15.93
C VAL A 325 -11.15 -11.67 14.69
N ALA A 326 -12.46 -11.48 14.66
CA ALA A 326 -13.28 -11.75 13.48
C ALA A 326 -13.33 -10.53 12.57
N LEU A 327 -12.90 -10.71 11.34
CA LEU A 327 -13.05 -9.77 10.25
C LEU A 327 -14.19 -10.20 9.35
N TRP A 328 -15.01 -9.25 8.89
CA TRP A 328 -16.18 -9.54 8.08
C TRP A 328 -16.55 -8.35 7.20
N HIS A 329 -17.13 -8.65 6.06
CA HIS A 329 -17.94 -7.69 5.29
C HIS A 329 -19.06 -8.43 4.56
N CYS A 330 -20.10 -7.69 4.15
CA CYS A 330 -21.29 -8.24 3.50
C CYS A 330 -21.05 -8.96 2.15
N GLY A 331 -19.79 -9.13 1.71
CA GLY A 331 -19.40 -9.82 0.47
C GLY A 331 -18.63 -8.94 -0.50
N LEU A 332 -17.73 -8.14 0.03
CA LEU A 332 -16.94 -7.12 -0.69
C LEU A 332 -15.51 -7.58 -1.01
N ALA A 333 -14.98 -8.63 -0.36
CA ALA A 333 -13.60 -9.04 -0.56
C ALA A 333 -13.32 -9.46 -2.01
N PRO A 334 -12.12 -9.14 -2.55
CA PRO A 334 -11.63 -9.66 -3.83
C PRO A 334 -11.67 -11.19 -3.87
N LEU A 335 -12.14 -11.77 -4.98
CA LEU A 335 -12.24 -13.23 -5.13
C LEU A 335 -10.89 -13.94 -5.04
N SER A 336 -9.80 -13.29 -5.37
CA SER A 336 -8.42 -13.81 -5.21
C SER A 336 -7.99 -14.00 -3.76
N MET A 337 -8.76 -13.47 -2.80
CA MET A 337 -8.54 -13.66 -1.37
C MET A 337 -9.29 -14.85 -0.78
N ALA A 338 -10.10 -15.55 -1.58
CA ALA A 338 -10.81 -16.75 -1.13
C ALA A 338 -9.85 -17.88 -0.74
N ASP A 339 -10.23 -18.68 0.25
CA ASP A 339 -9.53 -19.92 0.58
C ASP A 339 -9.59 -20.88 -0.63
N VAL A 340 -8.43 -21.30 -1.09
CA VAL A 340 -8.29 -22.17 -2.27
C VAL A 340 -8.90 -23.56 -2.09
N ASN A 341 -9.15 -23.97 -0.84
CA ASN A 341 -9.75 -25.26 -0.50
C ASN A 341 -11.29 -25.21 -0.43
N GLN A 342 -11.89 -24.04 -0.62
CA GLN A 342 -13.33 -23.85 -0.56
C GLN A 342 -13.80 -23.10 -1.79
N GLN A 343 -14.89 -23.59 -2.39
CA GLN A 343 -15.50 -22.94 -3.54
C GLN A 343 -16.22 -21.67 -3.10
N PRO A 344 -15.90 -20.49 -3.65
CA PRO A 344 -16.67 -19.29 -3.40
C PRO A 344 -18.09 -19.39 -3.95
N HIS A 345 -19.05 -18.79 -3.24
CA HIS A 345 -20.47 -18.78 -3.62
C HIS A 345 -20.94 -17.36 -3.94
N GLY A 346 -21.89 -17.24 -4.85
CA GLY A 346 -22.71 -16.06 -4.96
C GLY A 346 -23.73 -16.04 -3.81
N GLY A 347 -23.80 -14.95 -3.09
CA GLY A 347 -24.62 -14.83 -1.88
C GLY A 347 -25.68 -13.75 -1.97
N ILE A 348 -26.51 -13.72 -0.92
CA ILE A 348 -27.56 -12.72 -0.68
C ILE A 348 -27.11 -11.84 0.48
N HIS A 349 -27.19 -10.52 0.33
CA HIS A 349 -26.84 -9.57 1.39
C HIS A 349 -27.65 -9.87 2.67
N SER A 350 -26.98 -10.10 3.78
CA SER A 350 -27.57 -10.60 5.04
C SER A 350 -28.76 -9.77 5.53
N ASN A 351 -28.64 -8.44 5.50
CA ASN A 351 -29.63 -7.51 6.03
C ASN A 351 -30.64 -7.03 4.98
N ARG A 352 -30.24 -6.90 3.71
CA ARG A 352 -31.05 -6.33 2.62
C ARG A 352 -31.69 -7.37 1.72
N ARG A 353 -31.29 -8.65 1.85
CA ARG A 353 -31.89 -9.84 1.22
C ARG A 353 -31.87 -9.86 -0.30
N LEU A 354 -30.98 -9.12 -0.94
CA LEU A 354 -30.78 -9.09 -2.40
C LEU A 354 -29.36 -9.53 -2.78
N PRO A 355 -29.17 -10.25 -3.89
CA PRO A 355 -27.85 -10.52 -4.47
C PRO A 355 -27.32 -9.27 -5.23
N LEU A 356 -26.05 -9.17 -5.62
CA LEU A 356 -25.01 -10.18 -5.47
C LEU A 356 -24.04 -9.74 -4.38
N VAL A 357 -23.65 -10.67 -3.53
CA VAL A 357 -22.51 -10.55 -2.62
C VAL A 357 -21.60 -11.75 -2.84
N MET A 358 -20.31 -11.63 -2.49
CA MET A 358 -19.39 -12.77 -2.50
C MET A 358 -19.41 -13.45 -1.14
N ASP A 359 -19.50 -14.77 -1.12
CA ASP A 359 -19.61 -15.56 0.11
C ASP A 359 -18.51 -16.63 0.15
N PHE A 360 -17.45 -16.36 0.93
CA PHE A 360 -16.31 -17.25 1.10
C PHE A 360 -15.48 -16.92 2.35
N PRO A 361 -14.75 -17.89 2.93
CA PRO A 361 -13.73 -17.63 3.93
C PRO A 361 -12.47 -17.05 3.28
N LEU A 362 -11.82 -16.10 3.99
CA LEU A 362 -10.53 -15.56 3.59
C LEU A 362 -9.44 -16.66 3.71
N LYS A 363 -8.53 -16.73 2.72
CA LYS A 363 -7.40 -17.68 2.74
C LYS A 363 -6.47 -17.42 3.92
N ALA A 364 -5.86 -18.48 4.45
CA ALA A 364 -4.85 -18.37 5.49
C ALA A 364 -3.56 -17.71 4.99
N GLY A 365 -2.85 -17.02 5.90
CA GLY A 365 -1.55 -16.42 5.62
C GLY A 365 -1.30 -15.14 6.38
N GLN A 366 -0.04 -14.71 6.36
CA GLN A 366 0.37 -13.44 6.96
C GLN A 366 -0.28 -12.27 6.25
N VAL A 367 -0.75 -11.30 7.03
CA VAL A 367 -1.38 -10.07 6.52
C VAL A 367 -0.80 -8.83 7.19
N THR A 368 -0.75 -7.76 6.40
CA THR A 368 -0.56 -6.40 6.89
C THR A 368 -1.92 -5.72 6.97
N LEU A 369 -2.21 -5.11 8.12
CA LEU A 369 -3.40 -4.32 8.36
C LEU A 369 -3.04 -2.84 8.39
N ALA A 370 -3.85 -2.01 7.78
CA ALA A 370 -3.66 -0.56 7.82
C ALA A 370 -5.00 0.19 7.77
N ARG A 371 -4.99 1.41 8.33
CA ARG A 371 -6.09 2.38 8.23
C ARG A 371 -5.54 3.80 8.30
N LEU A 372 -5.91 4.64 7.35
CA LEU A 372 -5.79 6.08 7.50
C LEU A 372 -6.95 6.55 8.39
N SER A 373 -6.63 6.88 9.63
CA SER A 373 -7.58 7.26 10.67
C SER A 373 -7.61 8.77 10.87
N GLN A 374 -8.79 9.33 11.04
CA GLN A 374 -9.04 10.72 11.44
C GLN A 374 -9.78 10.81 12.78
N ALA A 375 -9.85 9.73 13.56
CA ALA A 375 -10.59 9.66 14.82
C ALA A 375 -10.19 10.74 15.84
N THR A 376 -8.97 11.25 15.79
CA THR A 376 -8.48 12.33 16.68
C THR A 376 -8.57 13.72 16.07
N GLY A 377 -9.24 13.87 14.91
CA GLY A 377 -9.33 15.15 14.20
C GLY A 377 -8.10 15.47 13.33
N SER A 378 -7.09 14.60 13.28
CA SER A 378 -5.94 14.68 12.39
C SER A 378 -5.60 13.31 11.82
N LEU A 379 -4.98 13.30 10.62
CA LEU A 379 -4.58 12.06 9.96
C LEU A 379 -3.48 11.35 10.75
N ARG A 380 -3.64 10.04 10.90
CA ARG A 380 -2.61 9.11 11.37
C ARG A 380 -2.75 7.77 10.66
N LEU A 381 -1.67 7.02 10.57
CA LEU A 381 -1.66 5.66 10.04
C LEU A 381 -1.79 4.65 11.19
N VAL A 382 -2.92 3.97 11.28
CA VAL A 382 -3.06 2.77 12.12
C VAL A 382 -2.44 1.61 11.37
N LEU A 383 -1.57 0.83 12.01
CA LEU A 383 -0.77 -0.18 11.32
C LEU A 383 -0.57 -1.42 12.20
N GLY A 384 -0.79 -2.60 11.61
CA GLY A 384 -0.63 -3.87 12.30
C GLY A 384 -0.25 -5.03 11.41
N ARG A 385 0.07 -6.15 12.06
CA ARG A 385 0.35 -7.45 11.45
C ARG A 385 -0.41 -8.55 12.16
N GLY A 386 -0.71 -9.60 11.41
CA GLY A 386 -1.30 -10.81 11.97
C GLY A 386 -1.30 -11.94 10.95
N ASP A 387 -1.82 -13.06 11.38
CA ASP A 387 -2.02 -14.24 10.56
C ASP A 387 -3.51 -14.52 10.39
N MET A 388 -4.00 -14.49 9.15
CA MET A 388 -5.32 -15.01 8.81
C MET A 388 -5.29 -16.52 8.97
N LEU A 389 -6.20 -17.06 9.75
CA LEU A 389 -6.19 -18.48 10.14
C LEU A 389 -7.00 -19.33 9.16
N ALA A 390 -6.58 -20.59 8.99
CA ALA A 390 -7.33 -21.59 8.24
C ALA A 390 -8.48 -22.16 9.10
N GLU A 391 -9.48 -21.31 9.34
CA GLU A 391 -10.67 -21.64 10.14
C GLU A 391 -11.94 -21.43 9.32
N PRO A 392 -13.06 -22.10 9.65
CA PRO A 392 -14.33 -21.81 9.04
C PRO A 392 -14.71 -20.34 9.22
N LYS A 393 -15.32 -19.73 8.21
CA LYS A 393 -15.76 -18.34 8.30
C LYS A 393 -16.72 -18.14 9.47
N PRO A 394 -16.55 -17.09 10.29
CA PRO A 394 -17.40 -16.86 11.44
C PRO A 394 -18.82 -16.42 11.07
N PHE A 395 -19.01 -15.80 9.89
CA PHE A 395 -20.29 -15.25 9.44
C PHE A 395 -20.49 -15.44 7.93
N SER A 396 -21.74 -15.35 7.46
CA SER A 396 -22.06 -15.35 6.02
C SER A 396 -21.58 -14.06 5.35
N GLY A 397 -21.14 -14.14 4.10
CA GLY A 397 -20.45 -13.09 3.38
C GLY A 397 -18.95 -13.40 3.28
N THR A 398 -18.11 -12.38 3.14
CA THR A 398 -16.67 -12.57 3.19
C THR A 398 -16.16 -12.36 4.61
N ALA A 399 -15.55 -13.38 5.19
CA ALA A 399 -15.11 -13.34 6.59
C ALA A 399 -13.83 -14.16 6.80
N GLY A 400 -13.12 -13.81 7.86
CA GLY A 400 -11.93 -14.54 8.31
C GLY A 400 -11.66 -14.34 9.78
N THR A 401 -10.91 -15.26 10.35
CA THR A 401 -10.45 -15.21 11.73
C THR A 401 -8.97 -14.84 11.75
N LEU A 402 -8.64 -13.75 12.43
CA LEU A 402 -7.30 -13.18 12.48
C LEU A 402 -6.68 -13.39 13.86
N LYS A 403 -5.42 -13.77 13.90
CA LYS A 403 -4.56 -13.69 15.07
C LYS A 403 -3.57 -12.54 14.90
N LEU A 404 -3.66 -11.53 15.78
CA LEU A 404 -2.76 -10.38 15.79
C LEU A 404 -1.45 -10.68 16.53
N GLU A 405 -0.42 -9.85 16.35
CA GLU A 405 0.80 -9.88 17.15
C GLU A 405 0.56 -9.41 18.60
N CYS A 406 -0.45 -8.55 18.86
CA CYS A 406 -0.94 -8.23 20.20
C CYS A 406 -2.10 -9.17 20.57
N SER A 407 -2.47 -9.23 21.85
CA SER A 407 -3.65 -10.01 22.27
C SER A 407 -4.94 -9.36 21.76
N ALA A 408 -5.96 -10.18 21.58
CA ALA A 408 -7.29 -9.73 21.15
C ALA A 408 -7.90 -8.70 22.11
N ASP A 409 -7.68 -8.84 23.43
CA ASP A 409 -8.10 -7.86 24.43
C ASP A 409 -7.34 -6.53 24.33
N GLU A 410 -6.02 -6.58 24.10
CA GLU A 410 -5.24 -5.37 23.87
C GLU A 410 -5.73 -4.63 22.63
N PHE A 411 -6.03 -5.37 21.56
CA PHE A 411 -6.59 -4.81 20.35
C PHE A 411 -7.96 -4.17 20.58
N LEU A 412 -8.88 -4.86 21.26
CA LEU A 412 -10.20 -4.31 21.61
C LEU A 412 -10.08 -3.02 22.45
N ASN A 413 -9.19 -3.04 23.45
CA ASN A 413 -8.96 -1.86 24.28
C ASN A 413 -8.40 -0.69 23.44
N LEU A 414 -7.48 -0.95 22.52
CA LEU A 414 -6.94 0.07 21.64
C LEU A 414 -8.04 0.63 20.73
N LEU A 415 -8.82 -0.23 20.07
CA LEU A 415 -9.90 0.13 19.16
C LEU A 415 -10.88 1.11 19.82
N ILE A 416 -11.33 0.79 21.03
CA ILE A 416 -12.34 1.58 21.74
C ILE A 416 -11.73 2.86 22.33
N LYS A 417 -10.55 2.80 22.96
CA LYS A 417 -9.93 3.97 23.59
C LYS A 417 -9.46 5.02 22.59
N GLU A 418 -8.97 4.58 21.43
CA GLU A 418 -8.53 5.47 20.36
C GLU A 418 -9.68 5.93 19.46
N GLY A 419 -10.89 5.40 19.67
CA GLY A 419 -12.08 5.71 18.87
C GLY A 419 -11.91 5.40 17.40
N LEU A 420 -11.20 4.28 17.09
CA LEU A 420 -10.88 3.95 15.70
C LEU A 420 -12.15 3.66 14.90
N GLU A 421 -12.06 3.94 13.63
CA GLU A 421 -13.08 3.63 12.64
C GLU A 421 -13.35 2.12 12.61
N HIS A 422 -14.56 1.71 12.25
CA HIS A 422 -14.97 0.29 12.19
C HIS A 422 -14.32 -0.45 11.01
N HIS A 423 -13.96 0.26 9.94
CA HIS A 423 -13.23 -0.30 8.81
C HIS A 423 -11.72 -0.35 9.06
N ILE A 424 -11.10 -1.47 8.71
CA ILE A 424 -9.65 -1.62 8.53
C ILE A 424 -9.38 -2.26 7.17
N SER A 425 -8.24 -1.94 6.55
CA SER A 425 -7.84 -2.55 5.29
C SER A 425 -6.73 -3.57 5.50
N LEU A 426 -6.71 -4.63 4.69
CA LEU A 426 -5.67 -5.65 4.73
C LEU A 426 -5.19 -6.04 3.32
N THR A 427 -3.95 -6.52 3.27
CA THR A 427 -3.38 -7.28 2.14
C THR A 427 -2.51 -8.41 2.66
N TYR A 428 -2.32 -9.46 1.85
CA TYR A 428 -1.42 -10.57 2.20
C TYR A 428 0.04 -10.18 2.02
N GLY A 429 0.88 -10.58 2.96
CA GLY A 429 2.31 -10.25 3.03
C GLY A 429 2.66 -9.27 4.15
N ASP A 430 3.97 -9.03 4.33
CA ASP A 430 4.50 -8.08 5.33
C ASP A 430 5.01 -6.81 4.66
N TYR A 431 4.28 -5.73 4.82
CA TYR A 431 4.59 -4.39 4.31
C TYR A 431 4.73 -3.36 5.44
N PHE A 432 4.83 -3.84 6.67
CA PHE A 432 4.85 -3.00 7.87
C PHE A 432 6.01 -1.98 7.83
N GLU A 433 7.23 -2.45 7.54
CA GLU A 433 8.41 -1.57 7.49
C GLU A 433 8.33 -0.55 6.35
N ALA A 434 7.76 -0.93 5.20
CA ALA A 434 7.56 -0.01 4.09
C ALA A 434 6.56 1.11 4.45
N LEU A 435 5.49 0.78 5.17
CA LEU A 435 4.50 1.74 5.65
C LEU A 435 5.05 2.63 6.77
N ILE A 436 5.87 2.11 7.68
CA ILE A 436 6.61 2.90 8.67
C ILE A 436 7.55 3.89 7.97
N ALA A 437 8.33 3.41 7.00
CA ALA A 437 9.22 4.27 6.23
C ALA A 437 8.44 5.36 5.48
N PHE A 438 7.32 5.00 4.83
CA PHE A 438 6.45 5.94 4.15
C PHE A 438 5.89 7.01 5.09
N ALA A 439 5.34 6.61 6.23
CA ALA A 439 4.82 7.54 7.24
C ALA A 439 5.92 8.52 7.73
N GLY A 440 7.15 8.00 7.93
CA GLY A 440 8.30 8.83 8.27
C GLY A 440 8.69 9.84 7.19
N LEU A 441 8.52 9.51 5.89
CA LEU A 441 8.83 10.43 4.79
C LEU A 441 7.90 11.66 4.75
N ILE A 442 6.65 11.52 5.19
CA ILE A 442 5.61 12.56 5.10
C ILE A 442 5.16 13.09 6.48
N ASP A 443 5.88 12.78 7.55
CA ASP A 443 5.56 13.16 8.94
C ASP A 443 4.15 12.71 9.39
N LEU A 444 3.67 11.58 8.86
CA LEU A 444 2.39 11.01 9.25
C LEU A 444 2.54 10.24 10.57
N PRO A 445 1.82 10.60 11.64
CA PRO A 445 1.86 9.85 12.90
C PRO A 445 1.40 8.40 12.69
N VAL A 446 2.06 7.45 13.36
CA VAL A 446 1.72 6.03 13.30
C VAL A 446 1.18 5.55 14.66
N LEU A 447 0.04 4.88 14.62
CA LEU A 447 -0.50 4.12 15.76
C LEU A 447 -0.34 2.62 15.48
N PRO A 448 0.67 1.96 16.09
CA PRO A 448 0.84 0.52 15.91
C PRO A 448 -0.18 -0.26 16.74
N ILE A 449 -0.87 -1.22 16.12
CA ILE A 449 -1.79 -2.17 16.78
C ILE A 449 -1.12 -3.52 17.07
N THR A 450 0.20 -3.56 17.04
CA THR A 450 1.03 -4.74 17.30
C THR A 450 2.10 -4.39 18.33
N ARG A 451 2.54 -5.41 19.08
CA ARG A 451 3.64 -5.22 20.03
C ARG A 451 4.96 -5.09 19.30
N ARG A 452 5.39 -3.89 18.93
CA ARG A 452 6.82 -3.62 18.79
C ARG A 452 7.31 -2.87 20.02
N ARG A 453 8.30 -3.43 20.70
CA ARG A 453 9.22 -2.65 21.50
C ARG A 453 10.16 -1.95 20.50
N TRP A 454 9.99 -0.66 20.37
CA TRP A 454 10.93 0.22 19.63
C TRP A 454 12.24 0.31 20.38
#